data_e5cdff3423fb4bf553401a68ad7a634e
#
_entry.id   e5cdff3423fb4bf553401a68ad7a634e
#
_cell.length_a   1.000
_cell.length_b   1.000
_cell.length_c   1.000
_cell.angle_alpha   90.00
_cell.angle_beta   90.00
_cell.angle_gamma   90.00
#
_symmetry.space_group_name_H-M   'P 1'
#
loop_
_entity.id
_entity.type
_entity.pdbx_description
1 polymer ?
#
loop_
_entity_poly.entity_id
_entity_poly.type
_entity_poly.pdbx_seq_one_letter_code
_entity_poly.pdbx_strand_id
1 'polypeptide(L)'
;FPTFGESNQRGYYLQNMGYYLPFGDFLDVNLTGDYYTNGSYGFRWDSNYKLRYKFSGSFSFRYEKIVNGERGFGDFSKSTVFNARWSHRQDSKSSPYSNFSASVNIGSSDYFRQSINQLNNSNFLNNNMSSSVSYQKTFPKYPRVNISLTSGLTQNNNTKTANLTLPTFQGNMERIFPFGKRDGPKRGIIQNINFQITTLAENRIQTTEDKLFKKEMFKDAVAGVRHNIPVSTNFKIAKYFSISAGGNYQEVWTPYTIKYNDYANGIEATKDTIRKFDAFRTYNYSASAGTTLYGIVNFKKGKKIESIRHTIRPSISYNNQPSFEKYYDSYIIDARGNTAEYTRFENALFGSPTKGYSSGIGLNINNSLEAKVKSKDSASTEPKKITIFSNLNISTAYSISAKEFKWSPVR
;
A
#
# COMPACT_ATOMS: atom_id res chain seq x y z
N PHE A 1 -33.09 -32.62 -3.71
CA PHE A 1 -33.10 -33.94 -4.32
C PHE A 1 -32.04 -33.98 -5.43
N PRO A 2 -31.36 -35.13 -5.61
CA PRO A 2 -30.42 -35.30 -6.71
C PRO A 2 -31.13 -35.20 -8.04
N THR A 3 -30.47 -34.63 -9.04
CA THR A 3 -30.95 -34.58 -10.42
C THR A 3 -30.21 -35.61 -11.26
N PHE A 4 -30.92 -36.32 -12.11
CA PHE A 4 -30.34 -37.26 -13.06
C PHE A 4 -30.70 -36.85 -14.48
N GLY A 5 -29.87 -37.23 -15.43
CA GLY A 5 -30.07 -36.90 -16.85
C GLY A 5 -28.93 -37.45 -17.71
N GLU A 6 -28.91 -37.01 -18.95
CA GLU A 6 -27.92 -37.40 -19.95
C GLU A 6 -27.22 -36.16 -20.50
N SER A 7 -25.92 -36.27 -20.69
CA SER A 7 -25.06 -35.25 -21.32
C SER A 7 -24.39 -35.86 -22.56
N ASN A 8 -24.47 -35.20 -23.70
CA ASN A 8 -23.84 -35.63 -24.93
C ASN A 8 -22.31 -35.82 -24.83
N GLN A 9 -21.66 -35.11 -23.90
CA GLN A 9 -20.20 -35.14 -23.72
C GLN A 9 -19.75 -36.10 -22.63
N ARG A 10 -20.62 -36.40 -21.62
CA ARG A 10 -20.22 -37.10 -20.38
C ARG A 10 -21.08 -38.33 -20.07
N GLY A 11 -22.07 -38.62 -20.90
CA GLY A 11 -23.01 -39.70 -20.65
C GLY A 11 -24.05 -39.40 -19.55
N TYR A 12 -24.55 -40.43 -18.91
CA TYR A 12 -25.51 -40.25 -17.83
C TYR A 12 -24.87 -39.61 -16.60
N TYR A 13 -25.66 -38.80 -15.88
CA TYR A 13 -25.18 -38.13 -14.68
C TYR A 13 -26.16 -38.19 -13.53
N LEU A 14 -25.58 -38.13 -12.33
CA LEU A 14 -26.27 -37.89 -11.08
C LEU A 14 -25.60 -36.69 -10.42
N GLN A 15 -26.35 -35.59 -10.26
CA GLN A 15 -25.85 -34.33 -9.72
C GLN A 15 -26.55 -33.94 -8.43
N ASN A 16 -25.86 -33.12 -7.59
CA ASN A 16 -26.36 -32.60 -6.33
C ASN A 16 -26.78 -33.69 -5.33
N MET A 17 -26.15 -34.87 -5.39
CA MET A 17 -26.34 -35.91 -4.41
C MET A 17 -25.61 -35.55 -3.12
N GLY A 18 -26.32 -35.44 -2.00
CA GLY A 18 -25.64 -35.07 -0.77
C GLY A 18 -26.52 -34.90 0.44
N TYR A 19 -25.91 -34.38 1.48
CA TYR A 19 -26.51 -34.19 2.79
C TYR A 19 -26.36 -32.76 3.29
N TYR A 20 -27.40 -32.25 3.93
CA TYR A 20 -27.39 -31.03 4.70
C TYR A 20 -27.33 -31.36 6.19
N LEU A 21 -26.35 -30.84 6.89
CA LEU A 21 -26.05 -31.12 8.29
C LEU A 21 -26.09 -29.81 9.09
N PRO A 22 -27.18 -29.53 9.81
CA PRO A 22 -27.22 -28.40 10.73
C PRO A 22 -26.55 -28.76 12.06
N PHE A 23 -25.61 -27.91 12.50
CA PHE A 23 -24.92 -28.02 13.79
C PHE A 23 -25.38 -26.87 14.71
N GLY A 24 -26.59 -27.01 15.26
CA GLY A 24 -27.22 -25.98 16.07
C GLY A 24 -27.59 -24.74 15.28
N ASP A 25 -27.67 -23.59 15.97
CA ASP A 25 -28.10 -22.31 15.37
C ASP A 25 -26.93 -21.50 14.76
N PHE A 26 -25.73 -22.02 14.75
CA PHE A 26 -24.53 -21.24 14.42
C PHE A 26 -23.68 -21.80 13.28
N LEU A 27 -23.89 -23.03 12.84
CA LEU A 27 -23.14 -23.65 11.74
C LEU A 27 -24.05 -24.55 10.92
N ASP A 28 -24.01 -24.41 9.62
CA ASP A 28 -24.55 -25.37 8.66
C ASP A 28 -23.47 -25.91 7.73
N VAL A 29 -23.66 -27.13 7.26
CA VAL A 29 -22.78 -27.79 6.31
C VAL A 29 -23.60 -28.49 5.25
N ASN A 30 -23.37 -28.17 4.00
CA ASN A 30 -23.96 -28.83 2.85
C ASN A 30 -22.87 -29.52 2.05
N LEU A 31 -22.94 -30.86 2.00
CA LEU A 31 -22.01 -31.70 1.24
C LEU A 31 -22.74 -32.26 0.04
N THR A 32 -22.27 -31.96 -1.17
CA THR A 32 -22.89 -32.47 -2.40
C THR A 32 -21.82 -33.07 -3.33
N GLY A 33 -22.24 -34.09 -4.08
CA GLY A 33 -21.40 -34.75 -5.07
C GLY A 33 -22.12 -34.85 -6.42
N ASP A 34 -21.31 -34.89 -7.47
CA ASP A 34 -21.73 -35.09 -8.85
C ASP A 34 -20.95 -36.28 -9.44
N TYR A 35 -21.62 -37.15 -10.17
CA TYR A 35 -21.01 -38.28 -10.82
C TYR A 35 -21.50 -38.43 -12.26
N TYR A 36 -20.59 -38.80 -13.19
CA TYR A 36 -20.86 -38.98 -14.59
C TYR A 36 -20.30 -40.34 -15.05
N THR A 37 -20.99 -41.01 -15.97
CA THR A 37 -20.61 -42.34 -16.45
C THR A 37 -19.29 -42.40 -17.22
N ASN A 38 -18.83 -41.26 -17.75
CA ASN A 38 -17.48 -41.18 -18.39
C ASN A 38 -16.33 -41.18 -17.37
N GLY A 39 -16.63 -41.24 -16.05
CA GLY A 39 -15.64 -41.19 -14.97
C GLY A 39 -15.30 -39.80 -14.46
N SER A 40 -16.03 -38.76 -14.90
CA SER A 40 -15.96 -37.43 -14.27
C SER A 40 -16.74 -37.43 -12.96
N TYR A 41 -16.22 -36.71 -11.96
CA TYR A 41 -16.92 -36.51 -10.69
C TYR A 41 -16.55 -35.18 -10.05
N GLY A 42 -17.45 -34.71 -9.22
CA GLY A 42 -17.26 -33.49 -8.46
C GLY A 42 -17.69 -33.65 -6.99
N PHE A 43 -17.03 -32.92 -6.12
CA PHE A 43 -17.38 -32.80 -4.71
C PHE A 43 -17.51 -31.32 -4.36
N ARG A 44 -18.54 -30.97 -3.59
CA ARG A 44 -18.76 -29.61 -3.08
C ARG A 44 -19.04 -29.65 -1.60
N TRP A 45 -18.40 -28.73 -0.89
CA TRP A 45 -18.66 -28.44 0.51
C TRP A 45 -18.99 -26.95 0.64
N ASP A 46 -20.22 -26.64 1.03
CA ASP A 46 -20.66 -25.29 1.37
C ASP A 46 -21.03 -25.25 2.86
N SER A 47 -20.59 -24.23 3.56
CA SER A 47 -20.81 -24.06 4.98
C SER A 47 -20.99 -22.58 5.31
N ASN A 48 -21.99 -22.27 6.15
CA ASN A 48 -22.15 -20.96 6.71
C ASN A 48 -22.09 -21.05 8.23
N TYR A 49 -21.46 -20.06 8.84
CA TYR A 49 -21.36 -20.01 10.29
C TYR A 49 -21.58 -18.58 10.79
N LYS A 50 -22.28 -18.45 11.90
CA LYS A 50 -22.60 -17.17 12.52
C LYS A 50 -22.72 -17.31 14.03
N LEU A 51 -21.84 -16.61 14.76
CA LEU A 51 -22.00 -16.47 16.20
C LEU A 51 -22.36 -15.02 16.51
N ARG A 52 -23.60 -14.83 17.02
CA ARG A 52 -24.18 -13.51 17.23
C ARG A 52 -23.26 -12.61 18.06
N TYR A 53 -23.03 -11.38 17.60
CA TYR A 53 -22.15 -10.39 18.19
C TYR A 53 -20.65 -10.76 18.25
N LYS A 54 -20.23 -11.86 17.61
CA LYS A 54 -18.83 -12.27 17.58
C LYS A 54 -18.26 -12.30 16.16
N PHE A 55 -18.83 -13.15 15.30
CA PHE A 55 -18.35 -13.30 13.92
C PHE A 55 -19.39 -13.96 13.02
N SER A 56 -19.18 -13.82 11.73
CA SER A 56 -19.90 -14.56 10.70
C SER A 56 -18.97 -14.87 9.53
N GLY A 57 -19.32 -15.90 8.79
CA GLY A 57 -18.56 -16.26 7.60
C GLY A 57 -19.20 -17.38 6.80
N SER A 58 -18.59 -17.67 5.67
CA SER A 58 -18.96 -18.79 4.80
C SER A 58 -17.69 -19.43 4.26
N PHE A 59 -17.78 -20.72 4.04
CA PHE A 59 -16.73 -21.52 3.41
C PHE A 59 -17.35 -22.32 2.26
N SER A 60 -16.72 -22.32 1.09
CA SER A 60 -17.10 -23.13 -0.05
C SER A 60 -15.85 -23.76 -0.66
N PHE A 61 -15.89 -25.05 -0.81
CA PHE A 61 -14.83 -25.81 -1.46
C PHE A 61 -15.41 -26.69 -2.55
N ARG A 62 -14.80 -26.65 -3.72
CA ARG A 62 -15.16 -27.50 -4.83
C ARG A 62 -13.94 -28.17 -5.41
N TYR A 63 -14.08 -29.47 -5.67
CA TYR A 63 -13.07 -30.28 -6.33
C TYR A 63 -13.74 -31.08 -7.46
N GLU A 64 -13.17 -31.08 -8.63
CA GLU A 64 -13.68 -31.80 -9.79
C GLU A 64 -12.55 -32.53 -10.51
N LYS A 65 -12.81 -33.76 -10.87
CA LYS A 65 -12.02 -34.50 -11.85
C LYS A 65 -12.83 -34.63 -13.11
N ILE A 66 -12.31 -34.10 -14.19
CA ILE A 66 -12.97 -33.99 -15.48
C ILE A 66 -12.28 -34.91 -16.47
N VAL A 67 -13.07 -35.76 -17.11
CA VAL A 67 -12.62 -36.65 -18.20
C VAL A 67 -13.32 -36.20 -19.45
N ASN A 68 -12.56 -35.91 -20.50
CA ASN A 68 -13.06 -35.58 -21.83
C ASN A 68 -12.56 -36.61 -22.85
N GLY A 69 -13.37 -36.87 -23.89
CA GLY A 69 -13.09 -37.85 -24.92
C GLY A 69 -13.18 -39.29 -24.44
N GLU A 70 -12.96 -40.24 -25.35
CA GLU A 70 -12.95 -41.66 -25.08
C GLU A 70 -11.53 -42.20 -24.91
N ARG A 71 -11.37 -43.15 -23.98
CA ARG A 71 -10.08 -43.76 -23.67
C ARG A 71 -9.53 -44.49 -24.90
N GLY A 72 -8.38 -44.07 -25.38
CA GLY A 72 -7.71 -44.65 -26.58
C GLY A 72 -7.83 -43.77 -27.80
N PHE A 73 -8.58 -42.69 -27.78
CA PHE A 73 -8.67 -41.69 -28.85
C PHE A 73 -7.82 -40.45 -28.53
N GLY A 74 -7.48 -39.70 -29.58
CA GLY A 74 -6.57 -38.53 -29.46
C GLY A 74 -7.14 -37.34 -28.71
N ASP A 75 -8.44 -37.28 -28.48
CA ASP A 75 -9.16 -36.27 -27.70
C ASP A 75 -9.29 -36.59 -26.21
N PHE A 76 -8.79 -37.75 -25.78
CA PHE A 76 -8.83 -38.18 -24.41
C PHE A 76 -7.96 -37.29 -23.51
N SER A 77 -8.57 -36.63 -22.55
CA SER A 77 -7.86 -35.82 -21.55
C SER A 77 -8.47 -35.96 -20.16
N LYS A 78 -7.61 -35.80 -19.14
CA LYS A 78 -8.03 -35.75 -17.75
C LYS A 78 -7.51 -34.46 -17.15
N SER A 79 -8.40 -33.69 -16.53
CA SER A 79 -8.03 -32.52 -15.77
C SER A 79 -8.61 -32.56 -14.37
N THR A 80 -7.92 -31.91 -13.45
CA THR A 80 -8.39 -31.75 -12.07
C THR A 80 -8.46 -30.27 -11.78
N VAL A 81 -9.62 -29.79 -11.37
CA VAL A 81 -9.83 -28.40 -11.00
C VAL A 81 -10.41 -28.31 -9.60
N PHE A 82 -9.99 -27.29 -8.88
CA PHE A 82 -10.52 -26.98 -7.56
C PHE A 82 -10.70 -25.47 -7.37
N ASN A 83 -11.58 -25.11 -6.47
CA ASN A 83 -11.73 -23.75 -5.97
C ASN A 83 -12.10 -23.77 -4.49
N ALA A 84 -11.43 -22.95 -3.70
CA ALA A 84 -11.73 -22.75 -2.30
C ALA A 84 -12.05 -21.27 -2.07
N ARG A 85 -13.19 -20.99 -1.44
CA ARG A 85 -13.61 -19.66 -1.04
C ARG A 85 -13.88 -19.66 0.46
N TRP A 86 -13.38 -18.63 1.11
CA TRP A 86 -13.64 -18.41 2.53
C TRP A 86 -13.85 -16.93 2.77
N SER A 87 -14.98 -16.61 3.38
CA SER A 87 -15.23 -15.27 3.88
C SER A 87 -15.41 -15.32 5.39
N HIS A 88 -14.76 -14.42 6.10
CA HIS A 88 -14.88 -14.28 7.55
C HIS A 88 -14.91 -12.81 7.91
N ARG A 89 -15.83 -12.45 8.77
CA ARG A 89 -15.96 -11.11 9.32
C ARG A 89 -16.21 -11.16 10.83
N GLN A 90 -15.32 -10.56 11.57
CA GLN A 90 -15.52 -10.32 12.99
C GLN A 90 -16.54 -9.19 13.19
N ASP A 91 -17.44 -9.34 14.15
CA ASP A 91 -18.38 -8.30 14.55
C ASP A 91 -17.64 -7.23 15.37
N SER A 92 -17.87 -5.95 15.08
CA SER A 92 -17.27 -4.83 15.80
C SER A 92 -17.62 -4.81 17.31
N LYS A 93 -18.73 -5.42 17.67
CA LYS A 93 -19.16 -5.56 19.08
C LYS A 93 -18.35 -6.60 19.84
N SER A 94 -17.68 -7.53 19.16
CA SER A 94 -16.90 -8.59 19.81
C SER A 94 -15.62 -8.05 20.45
N SER A 95 -15.00 -7.04 19.82
CA SER A 95 -13.83 -6.35 20.35
C SER A 95 -13.71 -4.96 19.75
N PRO A 96 -13.67 -3.89 20.58
CA PRO A 96 -13.49 -2.53 20.09
C PRO A 96 -12.05 -2.23 19.64
N TYR A 97 -11.11 -3.11 19.97
CA TYR A 97 -9.67 -2.90 19.73
C TYR A 97 -9.03 -3.90 18.79
N SER A 98 -9.78 -4.88 18.32
CA SER A 98 -9.26 -5.85 17.34
C SER A 98 -10.32 -6.16 16.29
N ASN A 99 -9.85 -6.38 15.07
CA ASN A 99 -10.69 -6.79 13.95
C ASN A 99 -9.96 -7.83 13.12
N PHE A 100 -10.64 -8.94 12.85
CA PHE A 100 -10.18 -9.97 11.93
C PHE A 100 -11.17 -10.10 10.77
N SER A 101 -10.64 -10.12 9.55
CA SER A 101 -11.42 -10.36 8.34
C SER A 101 -10.63 -11.20 7.35
N ALA A 102 -11.34 -12.03 6.60
CA ALA A 102 -10.76 -12.83 5.53
C ALA A 102 -11.72 -12.86 4.34
N SER A 103 -11.15 -12.75 3.15
CA SER A 103 -11.83 -12.95 1.87
C SER A 103 -10.87 -13.73 0.98
N VAL A 104 -11.03 -15.05 0.97
CA VAL A 104 -10.14 -15.97 0.25
C VAL A 104 -10.89 -16.52 -0.95
N ASN A 105 -10.25 -16.47 -2.11
CA ASN A 105 -10.71 -17.12 -3.34
C ASN A 105 -9.46 -17.62 -4.08
N ILE A 106 -9.17 -18.91 -3.95
CA ILE A 106 -8.02 -19.59 -4.57
C ILE A 106 -8.49 -20.83 -5.30
N GLY A 107 -7.79 -21.18 -6.38
CA GLY A 107 -8.12 -22.38 -7.12
C GLY A 107 -7.18 -22.59 -8.29
N SER A 108 -7.42 -23.63 -9.05
CA SER A 108 -6.71 -23.87 -10.31
C SER A 108 -7.11 -22.83 -11.36
N SER A 109 -6.16 -22.37 -12.18
CA SER A 109 -6.38 -21.35 -13.21
C SER A 109 -7.47 -21.74 -14.21
N ASP A 110 -7.62 -23.03 -14.45
CA ASP A 110 -8.61 -23.54 -15.40
C ASP A 110 -10.00 -23.75 -14.78
N TYR A 111 -10.17 -23.51 -13.46
CA TYR A 111 -11.45 -23.77 -12.79
C TYR A 111 -12.65 -23.07 -13.44
N PHE A 112 -12.54 -21.78 -13.73
CA PHE A 112 -13.65 -21.03 -14.31
C PHE A 112 -13.97 -21.41 -15.77
N ARG A 113 -13.02 -22.02 -16.46
CA ARG A 113 -13.18 -22.46 -17.87
C ARG A 113 -13.63 -23.89 -18.01
N GLN A 114 -13.18 -24.79 -17.12
CA GLN A 114 -13.38 -26.23 -17.26
C GLN A 114 -14.39 -26.83 -16.28
N SER A 115 -14.70 -26.14 -15.16
CA SER A 115 -15.61 -26.64 -14.15
C SER A 115 -16.97 -26.97 -14.75
N ILE A 116 -17.48 -28.15 -14.44
CA ILE A 116 -18.74 -28.68 -14.96
C ILE A 116 -19.93 -27.76 -14.64
N ASN A 117 -19.92 -27.11 -13.47
CA ASN A 117 -20.99 -26.21 -13.05
C ASN A 117 -20.81 -24.75 -13.46
N GLN A 118 -19.60 -24.36 -13.90
CA GLN A 118 -19.32 -22.99 -14.33
C GLN A 118 -19.69 -22.74 -15.79
N LEU A 119 -19.81 -23.78 -16.60
CA LEU A 119 -20.22 -23.67 -18.01
C LEU A 119 -21.60 -23.03 -18.20
N ASN A 120 -22.43 -23.07 -17.14
CA ASN A 120 -23.76 -22.45 -17.14
C ASN A 120 -23.79 -21.04 -16.54
N ASN A 121 -22.66 -20.51 -16.08
CA ASN A 121 -22.54 -19.20 -15.43
C ASN A 121 -21.58 -18.30 -16.18
N SER A 122 -21.86 -17.00 -16.27
CA SER A 122 -21.02 -15.98 -16.91
C SER A 122 -19.63 -15.78 -16.28
N ASN A 123 -19.29 -16.56 -15.24
CA ASN A 123 -18.02 -16.47 -14.51
C ASN A 123 -16.80 -17.03 -15.27
N PHE A 124 -17.00 -17.68 -16.41
CA PHE A 124 -15.89 -18.23 -17.23
C PHE A 124 -14.94 -17.13 -17.75
N LEU A 125 -15.37 -15.88 -17.77
CA LEU A 125 -14.54 -14.73 -18.14
C LEU A 125 -13.65 -14.19 -17.00
N ASN A 126 -13.81 -14.70 -15.78
CA ASN A 126 -12.99 -14.26 -14.65
C ASN A 126 -11.54 -14.77 -14.77
N ASN A 127 -10.65 -13.85 -15.11
CA ASN A 127 -9.23 -14.14 -15.30
C ASN A 127 -8.40 -13.96 -14.04
N ASN A 128 -8.95 -13.38 -12.97
CA ASN A 128 -8.24 -13.09 -11.75
C ASN A 128 -8.98 -13.65 -10.52
N MET A 129 -8.23 -14.28 -9.63
CA MET A 129 -8.65 -14.62 -8.29
C MET A 129 -7.85 -13.81 -7.28
N SER A 130 -8.53 -13.28 -6.27
CA SER A 130 -7.87 -12.50 -5.21
C SER A 130 -8.28 -13.00 -3.84
N SER A 131 -7.31 -13.02 -2.94
CA SER A 131 -7.48 -13.41 -1.55
C SER A 131 -6.81 -12.40 -0.65
N SER A 132 -7.44 -12.10 0.46
CA SER A 132 -6.89 -11.26 1.51
C SER A 132 -7.31 -11.75 2.89
N VAL A 133 -6.36 -11.73 3.82
CA VAL A 133 -6.60 -11.97 5.24
C VAL A 133 -6.02 -10.80 6.00
N SER A 134 -6.77 -10.21 6.90
CA SER A 134 -6.38 -9.02 7.65
C SER A 134 -6.70 -9.16 9.12
N TYR A 135 -5.71 -8.87 9.95
CA TYR A 135 -5.87 -8.71 11.39
C TYR A 135 -5.37 -7.33 11.80
N GLN A 136 -6.21 -6.60 12.51
CA GLN A 136 -5.88 -5.27 13.03
C GLN A 136 -6.05 -5.27 14.55
N LYS A 137 -5.13 -4.60 15.25
CA LYS A 137 -5.20 -4.42 16.70
C LYS A 137 -4.75 -3.03 17.10
N THR A 138 -5.55 -2.39 17.93
CA THR A 138 -5.25 -1.09 18.54
C THR A 138 -4.94 -1.29 20.02
N PHE A 139 -3.81 -0.77 20.47
CA PHE A 139 -3.46 -0.65 21.88
C PHE A 139 -3.81 0.76 22.33
N PRO A 140 -4.88 0.92 23.13
CA PRO A 140 -5.43 2.26 23.43
C PRO A 140 -4.63 3.04 24.48
N LYS A 141 -3.72 2.40 25.21
CA LYS A 141 -2.86 3.06 26.20
C LYS A 141 -1.86 3.98 25.49
N TYR A 142 -1.56 5.11 26.13
CA TYR A 142 -0.59 6.06 25.59
C TYR A 142 0.86 5.53 25.68
N PRO A 143 1.65 5.66 24.62
CA PRO A 143 1.24 6.10 23.28
C PRO A 143 0.36 5.06 22.59
N ARG A 144 -0.68 5.50 21.89
CA ARG A 144 -1.55 4.61 21.13
C ARG A 144 -0.76 3.94 20.01
N VAL A 145 -0.87 2.63 19.91
CA VAL A 145 -0.22 1.84 18.87
C VAL A 145 -1.29 1.08 18.07
N ASN A 146 -1.25 1.22 16.77
CA ASN A 146 -2.07 0.45 15.84
C ASN A 146 -1.17 -0.53 15.08
N ILE A 147 -1.56 -1.79 15.08
CA ILE A 147 -0.89 -2.85 14.34
C ILE A 147 -1.86 -3.43 13.32
N SER A 148 -1.41 -3.62 12.10
CA SER A 148 -2.10 -4.42 11.10
C SER A 148 -1.18 -5.50 10.54
N LEU A 149 -1.71 -6.69 10.39
CA LEU A 149 -1.08 -7.82 9.72
C LEU A 149 -2.00 -8.25 8.58
N THR A 150 -1.51 -8.17 7.36
CA THR A 150 -2.28 -8.53 6.17
C THR A 150 -1.51 -9.53 5.33
N SER A 151 -2.24 -10.45 4.71
CA SER A 151 -1.71 -11.37 3.73
C SER A 151 -2.59 -11.31 2.49
N GLY A 152 -1.99 -11.27 1.32
CA GLY A 152 -2.70 -11.18 0.05
C GLY A 152 -2.16 -12.16 -0.97
N LEU A 153 -3.04 -12.65 -1.84
CA LEU A 153 -2.72 -13.47 -2.99
C LEU A 153 -3.57 -13.00 -4.16
N THR A 154 -2.94 -12.74 -5.29
CA THR A 154 -3.63 -12.51 -6.56
C THR A 154 -3.12 -13.51 -7.59
N GLN A 155 -4.03 -14.27 -8.19
CA GLN A 155 -3.74 -15.24 -9.24
C GLN A 155 -4.29 -14.71 -10.57
N ASN A 156 -3.47 -14.76 -11.63
CA ASN A 156 -3.91 -14.49 -12.98
C ASN A 156 -4.06 -15.83 -13.72
N ASN A 157 -5.29 -16.17 -14.08
CA ASN A 157 -5.64 -17.44 -14.67
C ASN A 157 -5.14 -17.60 -16.13
N ASN A 158 -4.93 -16.49 -16.84
CA ASN A 158 -4.44 -16.53 -18.23
C ASN A 158 -2.93 -16.77 -18.28
N THR A 159 -2.17 -16.08 -17.44
CA THR A 159 -0.71 -16.20 -17.40
C THR A 159 -0.23 -17.28 -16.44
N LYS A 160 -1.14 -17.89 -15.66
CA LYS A 160 -0.86 -18.89 -14.60
C LYS A 160 0.18 -18.39 -13.61
N THR A 161 0.14 -17.09 -13.31
CA THR A 161 1.04 -16.44 -12.36
C THR A 161 0.32 -16.05 -11.08
N ALA A 162 1.04 -16.03 -9.99
CA ALA A 162 0.55 -15.63 -8.67
C ALA A 162 1.49 -14.64 -8.02
N ASN A 163 0.92 -13.57 -7.45
CA ASN A 163 1.63 -12.60 -6.65
C ASN A 163 1.12 -12.69 -5.21
N LEU A 164 2.04 -12.91 -4.28
CA LEU A 164 1.75 -13.05 -2.87
C LEU A 164 2.44 -11.95 -2.07
N THR A 165 1.74 -11.46 -1.06
CA THR A 165 2.31 -10.67 0.05
C THR A 165 2.07 -11.44 1.34
N LEU A 166 3.12 -12.07 1.91
CA LEU A 166 3.02 -13.02 3.01
C LEU A 166 4.11 -12.84 4.06
N PRO A 167 3.86 -12.18 5.17
CA PRO A 167 2.83 -11.19 5.44
C PRO A 167 3.27 -9.75 5.13
N THR A 168 2.35 -8.80 5.17
CA THR A 168 2.62 -7.37 5.36
C THR A 168 2.28 -7.01 6.80
N PHE A 169 3.26 -6.56 7.56
CA PHE A 169 3.08 -6.01 8.91
C PHE A 169 3.21 -4.51 8.85
N GLN A 170 2.25 -3.78 9.41
CA GLN A 170 2.32 -2.34 9.60
C GLN A 170 2.06 -1.99 11.06
N GLY A 171 3.02 -1.31 11.67
CA GLY A 171 2.92 -0.76 13.01
C GLY A 171 2.98 0.76 12.97
N ASN A 172 2.00 1.43 13.57
CA ASN A 172 1.95 2.87 13.69
C ASN A 172 1.80 3.26 15.15
N MET A 173 2.79 3.96 15.68
CA MET A 173 2.71 4.59 16.99
C MET A 173 2.20 6.03 16.82
N GLU A 174 1.22 6.41 17.61
CA GLU A 174 0.71 7.78 17.66
C GLU A 174 1.82 8.77 17.98
N ARG A 175 1.66 10.00 17.49
CA ARG A 175 2.58 11.10 17.75
C ARG A 175 2.71 11.37 19.26
N ILE A 176 3.93 11.36 19.74
CA ILE A 176 4.27 11.68 21.14
C ILE A 176 5.05 12.99 21.25
N PHE A 177 4.84 13.65 22.37
CA PHE A 177 5.51 14.89 22.74
C PHE A 177 6.32 14.64 24.01
N PRO A 178 7.59 14.20 23.89
CA PRO A 178 8.36 13.72 25.05
C PRO A 178 8.60 14.79 26.13
N PHE A 179 8.63 16.06 25.72
CA PHE A 179 8.87 17.18 26.60
C PHE A 179 7.60 18.01 26.89
N GLY A 180 6.47 17.64 26.28
CA GLY A 180 5.19 18.30 26.45
C GLY A 180 4.31 17.62 27.48
N LYS A 181 3.42 18.38 28.15
CA LYS A 181 2.36 17.77 28.98
C LYS A 181 1.45 16.93 28.06
N ARG A 182 1.03 15.76 28.52
CA ARG A 182 0.13 14.87 27.76
C ARG A 182 -1.15 15.61 27.39
N ASP A 183 -1.77 16.21 28.37
CA ASP A 183 -3.03 16.95 28.22
C ASP A 183 -2.77 18.43 28.45
N GLY A 184 -3.10 19.24 27.45
CA GLY A 184 -2.94 20.70 27.55
C GLY A 184 -2.11 21.33 26.41
N PRO A 185 -2.09 22.66 26.35
CA PRO A 185 -1.38 23.42 25.35
C PRO A 185 0.14 23.28 25.50
N LYS A 186 0.82 23.00 24.39
CA LYS A 186 2.28 22.94 24.33
C LYS A 186 2.81 24.29 23.91
N ARG A 187 3.82 24.80 24.62
CA ARG A 187 4.37 26.15 24.42
C ARG A 187 5.85 26.09 24.08
N GLY A 188 6.28 26.99 23.18
CA GLY A 188 7.68 27.13 22.81
C GLY A 188 8.22 25.96 21.95
N ILE A 189 9.53 25.91 21.77
CA ILE A 189 10.22 24.97 20.88
C ILE A 189 10.22 23.57 21.46
N ILE A 190 10.65 23.42 22.72
CA ILE A 190 10.95 22.12 23.34
C ILE A 190 9.68 21.30 23.55
N GLN A 191 8.61 21.91 24.10
CA GLN A 191 7.36 21.18 24.35
C GLN A 191 6.63 20.76 23.08
N ASN A 192 6.90 21.41 21.94
CA ASN A 192 6.34 21.08 20.63
C ASN A 192 7.17 20.04 19.86
N ILE A 193 8.35 19.66 20.36
CA ILE A 193 9.10 18.55 19.78
C ILE A 193 8.23 17.30 19.87
N ASN A 194 8.01 16.68 18.72
CA ASN A 194 7.21 15.48 18.60
C ASN A 194 7.80 14.52 17.58
N PHE A 195 7.51 13.25 17.76
CA PHE A 195 7.82 12.22 16.78
C PHE A 195 6.76 11.12 16.77
N GLN A 196 6.73 10.38 15.72
CA GLN A 196 5.93 9.16 15.58
C GLN A 196 6.82 8.07 14.99
N ILE A 197 6.42 6.81 15.15
CA ILE A 197 7.13 5.68 14.56
C ILE A 197 6.17 4.92 13.67
N THR A 198 6.58 4.72 12.43
CA THR A 198 5.89 3.83 11.48
C THR A 198 6.85 2.73 11.06
N THR A 199 6.42 1.48 11.22
CA THR A 199 7.16 0.30 10.78
C THR A 199 6.34 -0.42 9.72
N LEU A 200 6.95 -0.73 8.59
CA LEU A 200 6.39 -1.55 7.53
C LEU A 200 7.35 -2.71 7.25
N ALA A 201 6.88 -3.93 7.46
CA ALA A 201 7.59 -5.13 7.05
C ALA A 201 6.75 -5.86 5.99
N GLU A 202 7.38 -6.30 4.94
CA GLU A 202 6.68 -6.95 3.84
C GLU A 202 7.55 -8.04 3.21
N ASN A 203 6.88 -9.11 2.79
CA ASN A 203 7.49 -10.18 2.01
C ASN A 203 6.65 -10.38 0.75
N ARG A 204 7.23 -10.13 -0.42
CA ARG A 204 6.61 -10.28 -1.75
C ARG A 204 7.17 -11.50 -2.44
N ILE A 205 6.30 -12.26 -3.06
CA ILE A 205 6.66 -13.44 -3.83
C ILE A 205 5.91 -13.39 -5.16
N GLN A 206 6.64 -13.49 -6.26
CA GLN A 206 6.06 -13.74 -7.57
C GLN A 206 6.37 -15.17 -7.94
N THR A 207 5.35 -15.92 -8.35
CA THR A 207 5.49 -17.34 -8.67
C THR A 207 4.51 -17.76 -9.75
N THR A 208 4.65 -18.98 -10.21
CA THR A 208 3.72 -19.63 -11.14
C THR A 208 2.84 -20.63 -10.39
N GLU A 209 1.71 -21.02 -10.99
CA GLU A 209 0.75 -21.93 -10.37
C GLU A 209 1.38 -23.27 -9.97
N ASP A 210 2.29 -23.80 -10.79
CA ASP A 210 3.00 -25.04 -10.54
C ASP A 210 3.92 -25.03 -9.31
N LYS A 211 4.42 -23.85 -8.93
CA LYS A 211 5.28 -23.64 -7.76
C LYS A 211 4.52 -23.14 -6.53
N LEU A 212 3.25 -22.76 -6.69
CA LEU A 212 2.45 -22.17 -5.62
C LEU A 212 2.38 -23.11 -4.40
N PHE A 213 2.71 -22.59 -3.20
CA PHE A 213 2.82 -23.30 -1.93
C PHE A 213 3.91 -24.37 -1.85
N LYS A 214 4.81 -24.47 -2.84
CA LYS A 214 5.99 -25.34 -2.78
C LYS A 214 7.22 -24.57 -2.24
N LYS A 215 8.26 -25.33 -1.86
CA LYS A 215 9.50 -24.72 -1.29
C LYS A 215 10.23 -23.80 -2.28
N GLU A 216 10.11 -24.10 -3.58
CA GLU A 216 10.72 -23.32 -4.67
C GLU A 216 10.20 -21.88 -4.69
N MET A 217 8.91 -21.68 -4.36
CA MET A 217 8.28 -20.37 -4.30
C MET A 217 9.02 -19.39 -3.34
N PHE A 218 9.53 -19.89 -2.22
CA PHE A 218 10.18 -19.06 -1.21
C PHE A 218 11.61 -18.64 -1.57
N LYS A 219 12.22 -19.23 -2.61
CA LYS A 219 13.55 -18.85 -3.08
C LYS A 219 13.55 -17.45 -3.73
N ASP A 220 12.44 -17.09 -4.37
CA ASP A 220 12.27 -15.83 -5.08
C ASP A 220 11.60 -14.75 -4.21
N ALA A 221 11.49 -15.00 -2.92
CA ALA A 221 10.88 -14.08 -1.97
C ALA A 221 11.74 -12.83 -1.77
N VAL A 222 11.13 -11.66 -1.92
CA VAL A 222 11.73 -10.35 -1.70
C VAL A 222 11.15 -9.77 -0.41
N ALA A 223 11.97 -9.72 0.63
CA ALA A 223 11.54 -9.27 1.96
C ALA A 223 12.32 -8.04 2.42
N GLY A 224 11.69 -7.25 3.28
CA GLY A 224 12.34 -6.09 3.88
C GLY A 224 11.51 -5.51 5.03
N VAL A 225 12.16 -4.66 5.82
CA VAL A 225 11.53 -3.87 6.88
C VAL A 225 11.94 -2.41 6.70
N ARG A 226 11.00 -1.50 6.80
CA ARG A 226 11.26 -0.06 6.80
C ARG A 226 10.70 0.58 8.06
N HIS A 227 11.57 1.26 8.78
CA HIS A 227 11.20 2.14 9.89
C HIS A 227 11.27 3.58 9.42
N ASN A 228 10.26 4.38 9.74
CA ASN A 228 10.21 5.80 9.44
C ASN A 228 9.85 6.58 10.70
N ILE A 229 10.70 7.54 11.05
CA ILE A 229 10.61 8.31 12.30
C ILE A 229 10.73 9.80 11.96
N PRO A 230 9.61 10.46 11.57
CA PRO A 230 9.59 11.91 11.44
C PRO A 230 9.63 12.56 12.83
N VAL A 231 10.54 13.53 12.98
CA VAL A 231 10.66 14.39 14.15
C VAL A 231 10.33 15.81 13.73
N SER A 232 9.49 16.52 14.44
CA SER A 232 9.14 17.89 14.11
C SER A 232 8.87 18.75 15.32
N THR A 233 9.03 20.06 15.15
CA THR A 233 8.60 21.08 16.11
C THR A 233 8.03 22.27 15.36
N ASN A 234 6.99 22.89 15.93
CA ASN A 234 6.35 24.08 15.39
C ASN A 234 6.17 25.08 16.52
N PHE A 235 6.58 26.32 16.30
CA PHE A 235 6.44 27.37 17.30
C PHE A 235 6.30 28.75 16.63
N LYS A 236 5.88 29.73 17.40
CA LYS A 236 5.79 31.11 16.94
C LYS A 236 6.81 31.99 17.66
N ILE A 237 7.49 32.85 16.88
CA ILE A 237 8.35 33.90 17.41
C ILE A 237 7.61 35.24 17.26
N ALA A 238 7.68 36.08 18.28
CA ALA A 238 7.09 37.40 18.31
C ALA A 238 5.59 37.44 17.87
N LYS A 239 4.85 36.33 18.09
CA LYS A 239 3.44 36.11 17.70
C LYS A 239 3.17 36.10 16.18
N TYR A 240 4.05 36.63 15.36
CA TYR A 240 3.84 36.84 13.92
C TYR A 240 4.56 35.83 13.03
N PHE A 241 5.72 35.35 13.44
CA PHE A 241 6.50 34.39 12.67
C PHE A 241 6.21 32.97 13.11
N SER A 242 5.72 32.17 12.18
CA SER A 242 5.54 30.73 12.35
C SER A 242 6.79 30.02 11.85
N ILE A 243 7.43 29.26 12.74
CA ILE A 243 8.63 28.47 12.42
C ILE A 243 8.28 27.00 12.56
N SER A 244 8.66 26.23 11.56
CA SER A 244 8.61 24.75 11.56
C SER A 244 10.00 24.23 11.33
N ALA A 245 10.45 23.28 12.13
CA ALA A 245 11.69 22.56 11.92
C ALA A 245 11.46 21.08 12.14
N GLY A 246 12.15 20.25 11.40
CA GLY A 246 12.01 18.81 11.53
C GLY A 246 13.00 18.05 10.67
N GLY A 247 12.96 16.75 10.81
CA GLY A 247 13.71 15.81 9.99
C GLY A 247 12.98 14.48 9.93
N ASN A 248 13.37 13.67 8.99
CA ASN A 248 12.90 12.31 8.85
C ASN A 248 14.08 11.36 8.94
N TYR A 249 14.01 10.41 9.83
CA TYR A 249 14.94 9.29 9.90
C TYR A 249 14.26 8.04 9.33
N GLN A 250 14.92 7.40 8.39
CA GLN A 250 14.47 6.15 7.79
C GLN A 250 15.55 5.10 7.90
N GLU A 251 15.18 3.92 8.34
CA GLU A 251 16.03 2.74 8.35
C GLU A 251 15.36 1.61 7.57
N VAL A 252 16.11 0.99 6.67
CA VAL A 252 15.64 -0.13 5.85
C VAL A 252 16.53 -1.33 6.13
N TRP A 253 15.87 -2.45 6.46
CA TRP A 253 16.50 -3.75 6.68
C TRP A 253 16.21 -4.66 5.50
N THR A 254 17.21 -5.37 5.06
CA THR A 254 17.08 -6.38 4.00
C THR A 254 17.78 -7.67 4.39
N PRO A 255 17.21 -8.85 4.09
CA PRO A 255 17.84 -10.15 4.37
C PRO A 255 18.88 -10.54 3.31
N TYR A 256 19.11 -9.71 2.31
CA TYR A 256 20.06 -9.95 1.24
C TYR A 256 20.64 -8.63 0.71
N THR A 257 21.81 -8.71 0.15
CA THR A 257 22.51 -7.63 -0.55
C THR A 257 23.03 -8.13 -1.90
N ILE A 258 23.49 -7.20 -2.72
CA ILE A 258 24.06 -7.51 -4.04
C ILE A 258 25.55 -7.19 -4.01
N LYS A 259 26.33 -8.00 -4.70
CA LYS A 259 27.72 -7.75 -5.02
C LYS A 259 27.92 -7.97 -6.52
N TYR A 260 28.59 -7.02 -7.15
CA TYR A 260 29.12 -7.20 -8.50
C TYR A 260 30.57 -7.68 -8.40
N ASN A 261 30.92 -8.65 -9.22
CA ASN A 261 32.26 -9.10 -9.43
C ASN A 261 32.84 -8.38 -10.64
N ASP A 262 34.12 -8.04 -10.58
CA ASP A 262 34.79 -7.33 -11.65
C ASP A 262 34.84 -8.17 -12.95
N TYR A 263 34.88 -7.50 -14.09
CA TYR A 263 35.30 -8.10 -15.34
C TYR A 263 36.74 -8.66 -15.19
N ALA A 264 36.94 -9.91 -15.47
CA ALA A 264 38.23 -10.57 -15.39
C ALA A 264 38.42 -11.63 -16.50
N ASN A 265 39.55 -11.64 -17.16
CA ASN A 265 39.98 -12.70 -18.08
C ASN A 265 38.96 -13.02 -19.20
N GLY A 266 38.26 -12.02 -19.75
CA GLY A 266 37.27 -12.22 -20.78
C GLY A 266 35.90 -12.65 -20.25
N ILE A 267 35.70 -12.77 -18.94
CA ILE A 267 34.43 -13.06 -18.30
C ILE A 267 33.75 -11.75 -17.94
N GLU A 268 32.50 -11.57 -18.41
CA GLU A 268 31.69 -10.40 -18.10
C GLU A 268 31.43 -10.26 -16.58
N ALA A 269 31.27 -9.02 -16.12
CA ALA A 269 30.91 -8.72 -14.76
C ALA A 269 29.61 -9.42 -14.35
N THR A 270 29.62 -10.15 -13.26
CA THR A 270 28.46 -10.92 -12.78
C THR A 270 27.88 -10.27 -11.52
N LYS A 271 26.56 -10.44 -11.38
CA LYS A 271 25.79 -9.94 -10.24
C LYS A 271 25.41 -11.09 -9.32
N ASP A 272 25.93 -11.09 -8.11
CA ASP A 272 25.64 -12.09 -7.09
C ASP A 272 24.71 -11.56 -6.00
N THR A 273 23.78 -12.41 -5.54
CA THR A 273 22.93 -12.12 -4.40
C THR A 273 23.51 -12.78 -3.15
N ILE A 274 23.91 -11.94 -2.19
CA ILE A 274 24.45 -12.39 -0.92
C ILE A 274 23.30 -12.42 0.11
N ARG A 275 22.93 -13.60 0.55
CA ARG A 275 21.88 -13.79 1.57
C ARG A 275 22.45 -13.57 2.97
N LYS A 276 22.52 -12.32 3.36
CA LYS A 276 22.98 -11.86 4.68
C LYS A 276 22.19 -10.63 5.05
N PHE A 277 21.77 -10.55 6.32
CA PHE A 277 21.12 -9.35 6.84
C PHE A 277 22.04 -8.14 6.74
N ASP A 278 21.53 -7.05 6.20
CA ASP A 278 22.16 -5.73 6.20
C ASP A 278 21.09 -4.64 6.34
N ALA A 279 21.52 -3.43 6.68
CA ALA A 279 20.64 -2.29 6.86
C ALA A 279 21.30 -0.99 6.40
N PHE A 280 20.49 -0.10 5.82
CA PHE A 280 20.92 1.26 5.56
C PHE A 280 20.03 2.27 6.27
N ARG A 281 20.63 3.42 6.56
CA ARG A 281 20.00 4.54 7.27
C ARG A 281 20.13 5.79 6.45
N THR A 282 19.00 6.46 6.23
CA THR A 282 18.95 7.77 5.58
C THR A 282 18.21 8.75 6.47
N TYR A 283 18.59 10.02 6.36
CA TYR A 283 17.90 11.08 7.07
C TYR A 283 17.97 12.38 6.27
N ASN A 284 16.98 13.21 6.48
CA ASN A 284 16.94 14.56 5.99
C ASN A 284 16.45 15.49 7.09
N TYR A 285 16.71 16.77 6.96
CA TYR A 285 16.17 17.78 7.86
C TYR A 285 15.78 19.02 7.08
N SER A 286 14.78 19.71 7.61
CA SER A 286 14.25 20.92 7.02
C SER A 286 13.84 21.92 8.10
N ALA A 287 13.90 23.19 7.74
CA ALA A 287 13.37 24.26 8.55
C ALA A 287 12.63 25.25 7.64
N SER A 288 11.55 25.82 8.13
CA SER A 288 10.82 26.85 7.41
C SER A 288 10.35 27.96 8.36
N ALA A 289 10.34 29.17 7.85
CA ALA A 289 9.83 30.34 8.57
C ALA A 289 8.87 31.09 7.62
N GLY A 290 7.74 31.51 8.16
CA GLY A 290 6.75 32.25 7.38
C GLY A 290 5.93 33.18 8.27
N THR A 291 5.32 34.19 7.63
CA THR A 291 4.42 35.12 8.29
C THR A 291 3.22 35.42 7.40
N THR A 292 2.24 36.11 7.95
CA THR A 292 1.09 36.60 7.19
C THR A 292 0.97 38.10 7.39
N LEU A 293 1.03 38.83 6.29
CA LEU A 293 0.87 40.28 6.24
C LEU A 293 -0.50 40.60 5.66
N TYR A 294 -1.17 41.58 6.24
CA TYR A 294 -2.48 42.03 5.78
C TYR A 294 -2.40 43.51 5.38
N GLY A 295 -2.79 43.80 4.16
CA GLY A 295 -3.07 45.17 3.70
C GLY A 295 -4.58 45.33 3.51
N ILE A 296 -5.17 46.37 4.11
CA ILE A 296 -6.58 46.70 3.91
C ILE A 296 -6.67 48.14 3.43
N VAL A 297 -7.30 48.33 2.30
CA VAL A 297 -7.62 49.69 1.76
C VAL A 297 -9.13 49.84 1.83
N ASN A 298 -9.57 50.85 2.56
CA ASN A 298 -10.99 51.21 2.66
C ASN A 298 -11.28 52.37 1.74
N PHE A 299 -12.37 52.33 0.98
CA PHE A 299 -12.83 53.37 0.08
C PHE A 299 -13.92 54.20 0.73
N LYS A 300 -14.15 55.42 0.21
CA LYS A 300 -15.19 56.34 0.71
C LYS A 300 -16.58 55.69 0.64
N LYS A 301 -17.41 55.95 1.63
CA LYS A 301 -18.81 55.48 1.70
C LYS A 301 -19.54 55.85 0.39
N GLY A 302 -20.32 54.89 -0.17
CA GLY A 302 -21.11 55.07 -1.39
C GLY A 302 -20.49 54.52 -2.66
N LYS A 303 -19.23 54.08 -2.68
CA LYS A 303 -18.63 53.40 -3.84
C LYS A 303 -19.05 51.93 -3.91
N LYS A 304 -19.01 51.34 -5.10
CA LYS A 304 -19.33 49.93 -5.34
C LYS A 304 -18.40 49.01 -4.56
N ILE A 305 -17.12 49.37 -4.43
CA ILE A 305 -16.12 48.62 -3.61
C ILE A 305 -15.96 49.37 -2.31
N GLU A 306 -16.21 48.69 -1.19
CA GLU A 306 -16.06 49.28 0.14
C GLU A 306 -14.64 49.12 0.69
N SER A 307 -14.03 47.94 0.50
CA SER A 307 -12.65 47.70 0.88
C SER A 307 -12.01 46.62 0.05
N ILE A 308 -10.69 46.67 -0.07
CA ILE A 308 -9.87 45.60 -0.64
C ILE A 308 -8.93 45.10 0.47
N ARG A 309 -8.87 43.79 0.62
CA ARG A 309 -7.95 43.11 1.54
C ARG A 309 -6.94 42.33 0.70
N HIS A 310 -5.68 42.68 0.82
CA HIS A 310 -4.56 41.93 0.29
C HIS A 310 -3.91 41.12 1.43
N THR A 311 -3.77 39.82 1.25
CA THR A 311 -3.08 38.96 2.21
C THR A 311 -1.85 38.39 1.53
N ILE A 312 -0.68 38.64 2.09
CA ILE A 312 0.63 38.19 1.60
C ILE A 312 1.20 37.21 2.63
N ARG A 313 1.60 36.02 2.17
CA ARG A 313 2.20 34.99 3.01
C ARG A 313 3.59 34.64 2.49
N PRO A 314 4.62 35.42 2.83
CA PRO A 314 6.00 35.06 2.52
C PRO A 314 6.47 33.91 3.40
N SER A 315 7.23 33.00 2.81
CA SER A 315 7.89 31.91 3.51
C SER A 315 9.25 31.61 2.92
N ILE A 316 10.18 31.23 3.77
CA ILE A 316 11.49 30.70 3.42
C ILE A 316 11.60 29.29 3.99
N SER A 317 12.16 28.37 3.22
CA SER A 317 12.43 27.01 3.65
C SER A 317 13.87 26.63 3.35
N TYR A 318 14.45 25.86 4.23
CA TYR A 318 15.75 25.21 4.06
C TYR A 318 15.56 23.70 4.11
N ASN A 319 16.12 22.98 3.15
CA ASN A 319 16.09 21.53 3.09
C ASN A 319 17.51 21.01 2.93
N ASN A 320 17.83 19.95 3.63
CA ASN A 320 19.12 19.29 3.55
C ASN A 320 18.98 17.77 3.61
N GLN A 321 19.64 17.10 2.68
CA GLN A 321 19.82 15.66 2.64
C GLN A 321 21.29 15.35 2.50
N PRO A 322 21.94 14.73 3.49
CA PRO A 322 23.35 14.32 3.43
C PRO A 322 23.59 13.29 2.33
N SER A 323 24.84 13.19 1.91
CA SER A 323 25.31 12.11 1.04
C SER A 323 25.33 10.78 1.78
N PHE A 324 24.85 9.72 1.12
CA PHE A 324 24.93 8.34 1.60
C PHE A 324 25.83 7.48 0.72
N GLU A 325 26.88 8.09 0.15
CA GLU A 325 27.87 7.46 -0.72
C GLU A 325 28.53 6.22 -0.11
N LYS A 326 28.62 6.14 1.22
CA LYS A 326 29.13 4.97 1.97
C LYS A 326 28.42 3.64 1.68
N TYR A 327 27.26 3.69 1.03
CA TYR A 327 26.49 2.50 0.63
C TYR A 327 26.68 2.14 -0.84
N TYR A 328 27.59 2.83 -1.52
CA TYR A 328 27.91 2.64 -2.93
C TYR A 328 29.32 2.09 -3.07
N ASP A 329 29.47 1.18 -4.02
CA ASP A 329 30.73 0.57 -4.43
C ASP A 329 30.87 0.70 -5.94
N SER A 330 32.05 0.42 -6.50
CA SER A 330 32.31 0.38 -7.93
C SER A 330 32.89 -0.96 -8.34
N TYR A 331 32.67 -1.35 -9.59
CA TYR A 331 33.22 -2.56 -10.18
C TYR A 331 33.65 -2.31 -11.62
N ILE A 332 34.57 -3.12 -12.13
CA ILE A 332 35.10 -3.03 -13.48
C ILE A 332 34.13 -3.74 -14.42
N ILE A 333 33.70 -3.05 -15.50
CA ILE A 333 32.71 -3.54 -16.43
C ILE A 333 33.29 -4.15 -17.71
N ASP A 334 34.54 -3.80 -18.09
CA ASP A 334 35.12 -4.23 -19.34
C ASP A 334 36.65 -4.37 -19.26
N ALA A 335 37.24 -4.91 -20.33
CA ALA A 335 38.71 -5.10 -20.48
C ALA A 335 39.51 -3.78 -20.54
N ARG A 336 38.87 -2.63 -20.76
CA ARG A 336 39.48 -1.30 -20.78
C ARG A 336 39.64 -0.70 -19.40
N GLY A 337 39.11 -1.37 -18.37
CA GLY A 337 39.11 -0.89 -17.00
C GLY A 337 38.03 0.18 -16.69
N ASN A 338 37.03 0.32 -17.55
CA ASN A 338 35.91 1.19 -17.23
C ASN A 338 35.16 0.68 -16.00
N THR A 339 34.72 1.60 -15.14
CA THR A 339 34.02 1.26 -13.90
C THR A 339 32.56 1.71 -13.93
N ALA A 340 31.69 0.94 -13.31
CA ALA A 340 30.32 1.34 -13.00
C ALA A 340 30.11 1.34 -11.49
N GLU A 341 29.26 2.23 -11.02
CA GLU A 341 28.89 2.32 -9.62
C GLU A 341 27.58 1.56 -9.36
N TYR A 342 27.47 0.97 -8.20
CA TYR A 342 26.26 0.33 -7.73
C TYR A 342 26.08 0.51 -6.23
N THR A 343 24.87 0.26 -5.74
CA THR A 343 24.64 0.11 -4.29
C THR A 343 24.31 -1.34 -3.98
N ARG A 344 24.88 -1.88 -2.92
CA ARG A 344 24.57 -3.23 -2.46
C ARG A 344 23.10 -3.42 -2.06
N PHE A 345 22.33 -2.33 -1.96
CA PHE A 345 20.89 -2.29 -1.68
C PHE A 345 20.02 -2.10 -2.93
N GLU A 346 20.57 -2.23 -4.13
CA GLU A 346 19.86 -2.00 -5.41
C GLU A 346 18.51 -2.75 -5.51
N ASN A 347 18.46 -4.00 -5.05
CA ASN A 347 17.26 -4.84 -5.07
C ASN A 347 16.48 -4.84 -3.75
N ALA A 348 16.79 -3.93 -2.81
CA ALA A 348 16.04 -3.87 -1.55
C ALA A 348 14.57 -3.52 -1.80
N LEU A 349 13.65 -4.20 -1.11
CA LEU A 349 12.21 -4.07 -1.30
C LEU A 349 11.69 -2.62 -1.16
N PHE A 350 12.30 -1.85 -0.28
CA PHE A 350 11.90 -0.46 0.00
C PHE A 350 12.82 0.58 -0.64
N GLY A 351 13.49 0.21 -1.73
CA GLY A 351 14.41 1.07 -2.47
C GLY A 351 15.80 1.13 -1.87
N SER A 352 16.66 1.91 -2.51
CA SER A 352 18.05 2.09 -2.17
C SER A 352 18.32 3.49 -1.59
N PRO A 353 19.41 3.68 -0.82
CA PRO A 353 19.79 5.00 -0.32
C PRO A 353 20.19 5.92 -1.48
N THR A 354 19.88 7.21 -1.36
CA THR A 354 20.28 8.23 -2.34
C THR A 354 21.79 8.51 -2.19
N LYS A 355 22.57 8.50 -3.30
CA LYS A 355 24.00 8.76 -3.24
C LYS A 355 24.33 10.21 -2.88
N GLY A 356 23.74 11.16 -3.62
CA GLY A 356 24.18 12.54 -3.64
C GLY A 356 23.73 13.38 -2.44
N TYR A 357 24.57 14.37 -2.10
CA TYR A 357 24.21 15.46 -1.20
C TYR A 357 23.24 16.42 -1.91
N SER A 358 22.16 16.78 -1.23
CA SER A 358 21.21 17.78 -1.72
C SER A 358 20.88 18.79 -0.62
N SER A 359 21.04 20.08 -0.96
CA SER A 359 20.69 21.16 -0.03
C SER A 359 20.22 22.38 -0.81
N GLY A 360 19.21 23.07 -0.27
CA GLY A 360 18.65 24.22 -0.92
C GLY A 360 17.80 25.09 -0.02
N ILE A 361 17.58 26.31 -0.48
CA ILE A 361 16.69 27.31 0.13
C ILE A 361 15.55 27.58 -0.84
N GLY A 362 14.32 27.43 -0.38
CA GLY A 362 13.12 27.78 -1.12
C GLY A 362 12.54 29.11 -0.63
N LEU A 363 12.14 29.96 -1.54
CA LEU A 363 11.42 31.21 -1.28
C LEU A 363 10.03 31.10 -1.92
N ASN A 364 9.01 31.42 -1.15
CA ASN A 364 7.63 31.36 -1.62
C ASN A 364 6.84 32.56 -1.09
N ILE A 365 6.07 33.21 -1.95
CA ILE A 365 5.17 34.30 -1.60
C ILE A 365 3.79 33.95 -2.16
N ASN A 366 2.90 33.60 -1.25
CA ASN A 366 1.51 33.33 -1.61
C ASN A 366 0.67 34.60 -1.38
N ASN A 367 -0.08 35.01 -2.41
CA ASN A 367 -0.91 36.20 -2.37
C ASN A 367 -2.39 35.83 -2.56
N SER A 368 -3.26 36.49 -1.81
CA SER A 368 -4.70 36.46 -2.04
C SER A 368 -5.30 37.87 -1.96
N LEU A 369 -6.22 38.17 -2.85
CA LEU A 369 -6.88 39.47 -2.94
C LEU A 369 -8.40 39.30 -2.89
N GLU A 370 -9.01 39.97 -1.95
CA GLU A 370 -10.45 39.93 -1.71
C GLU A 370 -11.00 41.37 -1.68
N ALA A 371 -12.20 41.55 -2.22
CA ALA A 371 -12.91 42.80 -2.16
C ALA A 371 -14.25 42.66 -1.45
N LYS A 372 -14.62 43.61 -0.63
CA LYS A 372 -15.98 43.81 -0.15
C LYS A 372 -16.70 44.76 -1.08
N VAL A 373 -17.78 44.29 -1.69
CA VAL A 373 -18.60 45.07 -2.60
C VAL A 373 -20.02 45.25 -2.04
N LYS A 374 -20.65 46.36 -2.33
CA LYS A 374 -22.03 46.61 -1.93
C LYS A 374 -22.96 45.55 -2.55
N SER A 375 -23.84 44.98 -1.75
CA SER A 375 -24.84 44.01 -2.24
C SER A 375 -25.74 44.70 -3.28
N LYS A 376 -26.13 43.96 -4.31
CA LYS A 376 -27.12 44.43 -5.30
C LYS A 376 -28.54 44.26 -4.82
N ASP A 377 -28.75 43.39 -3.83
CA ASP A 377 -30.07 43.14 -3.23
C ASP A 377 -30.45 44.26 -2.27
N SER A 378 -31.53 44.93 -2.56
CA SER A 378 -32.10 46.02 -1.74
C SER A 378 -32.49 45.56 -0.32
N ALA A 379 -32.62 44.27 -0.09
CA ALA A 379 -32.97 43.68 1.21
C ALA A 379 -31.74 43.34 2.09
N SER A 380 -30.51 43.33 1.54
CA SER A 380 -29.29 42.99 2.29
C SER A 380 -28.41 44.21 2.48
N THR A 381 -28.29 44.65 3.72
CA THR A 381 -27.37 45.76 4.11
C THR A 381 -25.92 45.27 4.27
N GLU A 382 -25.65 43.98 4.21
CA GLU A 382 -24.30 43.46 4.38
C GLU A 382 -23.50 43.42 3.09
N PRO A 383 -22.24 43.91 3.10
CA PRO A 383 -21.40 43.89 1.91
C PRO A 383 -21.03 42.46 1.49
N LYS A 384 -21.14 42.16 0.20
CA LYS A 384 -20.76 40.88 -0.38
C LYS A 384 -19.23 40.76 -0.51
N LYS A 385 -18.66 39.68 -0.05
CA LYS A 385 -17.24 39.36 -0.22
C LYS A 385 -17.03 38.72 -1.59
N ILE A 386 -16.12 39.27 -2.38
CA ILE A 386 -15.70 38.76 -3.72
C ILE A 386 -14.22 38.45 -3.64
N THR A 387 -13.82 37.26 -4.02
CA THR A 387 -12.42 36.89 -4.17
C THR A 387 -11.96 37.28 -5.58
N ILE A 388 -11.00 38.17 -5.70
CA ILE A 388 -10.41 38.59 -6.99
C ILE A 388 -9.46 37.49 -7.44
N PHE A 389 -8.55 37.07 -6.58
CA PHE A 389 -7.79 35.85 -6.72
C PHE A 389 -7.55 35.22 -5.35
N SER A 390 -7.72 33.90 -5.27
CA SER A 390 -7.57 33.13 -4.04
C SER A 390 -6.12 32.75 -3.75
N ASN A 391 -5.34 32.56 -4.80
CA ASN A 391 -3.95 32.11 -4.73
C ASN A 391 -3.16 32.58 -5.95
N LEU A 392 -2.26 33.53 -5.74
CA LEU A 392 -1.21 33.88 -6.68
C LEU A 392 0.12 33.56 -6.00
N ASN A 393 0.73 32.47 -6.43
CA ASN A 393 1.95 31.96 -5.84
C ASN A 393 3.16 32.38 -6.67
N ILE A 394 4.15 32.99 -6.02
CA ILE A 394 5.44 33.34 -6.61
C ILE A 394 6.50 32.55 -5.86
N SER A 395 7.23 31.69 -6.56
CA SER A 395 8.23 30.84 -5.94
C SER A 395 9.52 30.77 -6.73
N THR A 396 10.62 30.64 -6.00
CA THR A 396 11.95 30.32 -6.53
C THR A 396 12.73 29.53 -5.51
N ALA A 397 13.78 28.85 -5.94
CA ALA A 397 14.65 28.08 -5.07
C ALA A 397 16.13 28.31 -5.43
N TYR A 398 16.96 28.32 -4.42
CA TYR A 398 18.41 28.35 -4.54
C TYR A 398 18.99 27.00 -4.12
N SER A 399 19.66 26.30 -5.05
CA SER A 399 20.36 25.06 -4.76
C SER A 399 21.75 25.36 -4.23
N ILE A 400 22.02 24.96 -2.99
CA ILE A 400 23.35 25.08 -2.37
C ILE A 400 24.31 24.02 -2.95
N SER A 401 23.77 22.83 -3.23
CA SER A 401 24.52 21.68 -3.72
C SER A 401 24.85 21.70 -5.21
N ALA A 402 24.12 22.47 -6.01
CA ALA A 402 24.38 22.57 -7.44
C ALA A 402 25.68 23.33 -7.73
N LYS A 403 26.44 22.85 -8.72
CA LYS A 403 27.66 23.53 -9.19
C LYS A 403 27.31 24.73 -10.08
N GLU A 404 26.32 24.57 -10.96
CA GLU A 404 25.84 25.55 -11.91
C GLU A 404 24.32 25.72 -11.81
N PHE A 405 23.76 26.78 -12.36
CA PHE A 405 22.31 27.08 -12.38
C PHE A 405 21.66 27.00 -11.00
N LYS A 406 22.31 27.61 -9.99
CA LYS A 406 21.91 27.54 -8.59
C LYS A 406 20.50 28.09 -8.31
N TRP A 407 20.04 29.06 -9.10
CA TRP A 407 18.69 29.61 -8.99
C TRP A 407 17.73 28.92 -9.94
N SER A 408 16.57 28.51 -9.43
CA SER A 408 15.47 28.08 -10.28
C SER A 408 14.78 29.29 -10.89
N PRO A 409 14.15 29.15 -12.07
CA PRO A 409 13.27 30.20 -12.62
C PRO A 409 12.18 30.58 -11.60
N VAL A 410 11.85 31.87 -11.57
CA VAL A 410 10.68 32.35 -10.80
C VAL A 410 9.43 31.85 -11.50
N ARG A 411 8.55 31.27 -10.73
CA ARG A 411 7.26 30.72 -11.19
C ARG A 411 6.12 31.32 -10.40
#